data_1c62f3e844f27d336bf36e9f2fc6fc16
#
_entry.id   1c62f3e844f27d336bf36e9f2fc6fc16
#
_cell.length_a   1.000
_cell.length_b   1.000
_cell.length_c   1.000
_cell.angle_alpha   90.00
_cell.angle_beta   90.00
_cell.angle_gamma   90.00
#
_symmetry.space_group_name_H-M   'P 1'
#
loop_
_entity.id
_entity.type
_entity.pdbx_description
1 polymer ?
#
loop_
_entity_poly.entity_id
_entity_poly.type
_entity_poly.pdbx_seq_one_letter_code
_entity_poly.pdbx_strand_id
1 'polypeptide(L)'
;MHKILFSLLTICVLSSAAKSDIIVKVYDGDTVTTSSGEKIRLACIDAPEIKTNKHGKKDFINGPSSQKWLSNLVLNKEIKIERIIKDLYGRTVARLFLENGEEVNELSVKTKHSVPYMIKPCNWAKSYI
;
A
#
# COMPACT_ATOMS: atom_id res chain seq x y z
N MET A 1 54.58 -9.62 14.57
CA MET A 1 53.25 -10.21 14.38
C MET A 1 52.25 -9.09 14.09
N HIS A 2 51.83 -8.96 12.87
CA HIS A 2 50.84 -7.98 12.48
C HIS A 2 49.45 -8.63 12.50
N LYS A 3 48.59 -8.25 13.44
CA LYS A 3 47.20 -8.61 13.38
C LYS A 3 46.54 -7.69 12.37
N ILE A 4 46.14 -8.25 11.24
CA ILE A 4 45.31 -7.53 10.26
C ILE A 4 43.88 -7.57 10.80
N LEU A 5 43.41 -6.41 11.27
CA LEU A 5 42.01 -6.25 11.63
C LEU A 5 41.23 -6.00 10.34
N PHE A 6 40.53 -7.03 9.87
CA PHE A 6 39.50 -6.82 8.86
C PHE A 6 38.29 -6.22 9.52
N SER A 7 38.14 -4.91 9.41
CA SER A 7 36.87 -4.27 9.72
C SER A 7 35.89 -4.69 8.62
N LEU A 8 34.99 -5.60 8.96
CA LEU A 8 33.84 -5.91 8.11
C LEU A 8 32.92 -4.68 8.15
N LEU A 9 33.07 -3.81 7.14
CA LEU A 9 32.11 -2.75 6.92
C LEU A 9 30.84 -3.40 6.39
N THR A 10 29.90 -3.71 7.27
CA THR A 10 28.56 -4.12 6.88
C THR A 10 27.86 -2.90 6.30
N ILE A 11 27.90 -2.78 4.97
CA ILE A 11 27.10 -1.76 4.28
C ILE A 11 25.65 -2.20 4.38
N CYS A 12 24.91 -1.63 5.33
CA CYS A 12 23.47 -1.78 5.40
C CYS A 12 22.86 -0.93 4.28
N VAL A 13 22.59 -1.55 3.13
CA VAL A 13 21.84 -0.90 2.05
C VAL A 13 20.38 -0.84 2.49
N LEU A 14 20.00 0.27 3.11
CA LEU A 14 18.60 0.58 3.36
C LEU A 14 17.96 0.89 2.01
N SER A 15 17.20 -0.05 1.48
CA SER A 15 16.33 0.22 0.34
C SER A 15 15.27 1.24 0.77
N SER A 16 15.40 2.50 0.31
CA SER A 16 14.40 3.55 0.56
C SER A 16 13.02 3.19 0.03
N ALA A 17 12.93 2.27 -0.96
CA ALA A 17 11.68 1.82 -1.57
C ALA A 17 10.79 1.01 -0.63
N ALA A 18 11.34 0.35 0.41
CA ALA A 18 10.63 -0.52 1.34
C ALA A 18 10.59 0.03 2.77
N LYS A 19 10.73 1.33 2.93
CA LYS A 19 10.72 1.98 4.25
C LYS A 19 9.31 2.00 4.84
N SER A 20 9.22 1.59 6.12
CA SER A 20 7.96 1.60 6.90
C SER A 20 7.58 3.00 7.38
N ASP A 21 6.29 3.21 7.58
CA ASP A 21 5.73 4.37 8.24
C ASP A 21 4.40 4.00 8.91
N ILE A 22 3.91 4.87 9.79
CA ILE A 22 2.62 4.69 10.46
C ILE A 22 1.54 5.35 9.61
N ILE A 23 0.44 4.64 9.40
CA ILE A 23 -0.74 5.18 8.72
C ILE A 23 -1.57 5.97 9.73
N VAL A 24 -1.78 7.24 9.47
CA VAL A 24 -2.53 8.13 10.38
C VAL A 24 -3.91 8.51 9.86
N LYS A 25 -4.18 8.29 8.58
CA LYS A 25 -5.48 8.58 7.97
C LYS A 25 -5.76 7.62 6.81
N VAL A 26 -7.00 7.19 6.72
CA VAL A 26 -7.55 6.41 5.60
C VAL A 26 -8.70 7.19 4.99
N TYR A 27 -8.54 7.65 3.74
CA TYR A 27 -9.57 8.45 3.05
C TYR A 27 -10.70 7.57 2.50
N ASP A 28 -10.32 6.47 1.88
CA ASP A 28 -11.20 5.48 1.26
C ASP A 28 -10.47 4.14 1.19
N GLY A 29 -10.98 3.20 0.42
CA GLY A 29 -10.40 1.85 0.34
C GLY A 29 -9.07 1.73 -0.39
N ASP A 30 -8.53 2.82 -0.95
CA ASP A 30 -7.28 2.78 -1.72
C ASP A 30 -6.34 3.96 -1.51
N THR A 31 -6.65 4.86 -0.56
CA THR A 31 -5.84 6.06 -0.32
C THR A 31 -5.64 6.32 1.17
N VAL A 32 -4.39 6.43 1.57
CA VAL A 32 -3.99 6.63 2.97
C VAL A 32 -2.98 7.77 3.09
N THR A 33 -2.79 8.28 4.32
CA THR A 33 -1.74 9.25 4.65
C THR A 33 -0.89 8.70 5.79
N THR A 34 0.43 8.85 5.66
CA THR A 34 1.40 8.44 6.68
C THR A 34 1.65 9.54 7.71
N SER A 35 2.31 9.19 8.81
CA SER A 35 2.70 10.13 9.86
C SER A 35 3.64 11.22 9.37
N SER A 36 4.43 10.97 8.32
CA SER A 36 5.29 11.96 7.67
C SER A 36 4.53 12.87 6.69
N GLY A 37 3.22 12.68 6.52
CA GLY A 37 2.39 13.48 5.61
C GLY A 37 2.38 12.99 4.17
N GLU A 38 2.97 11.85 3.89
CA GLU A 38 2.98 11.26 2.56
C GLU A 38 1.59 10.71 2.22
N LYS A 39 1.02 11.13 1.09
CA LYS A 39 -0.21 10.55 0.54
C LYS A 39 0.13 9.35 -0.33
N ILE A 40 -0.52 8.24 -0.04
CA ILE A 40 -0.27 6.97 -0.72
C ILE A 40 -1.55 6.50 -1.41
N ARG A 41 -1.44 6.22 -2.70
CA ARG A 41 -2.43 5.53 -3.50
C ARG A 41 -2.02 4.07 -3.62
N LEU A 42 -2.85 3.15 -3.17
CA LEU A 42 -2.55 1.72 -3.28
C LEU A 42 -2.49 1.31 -4.75
N ALA A 43 -1.37 0.70 -5.14
CA ALA A 43 -1.08 0.35 -6.53
C ALA A 43 -1.98 -0.77 -7.04
N CYS A 44 -2.38 -0.68 -8.31
CA CYS A 44 -3.02 -1.74 -9.09
C CYS A 44 -4.39 -2.18 -8.59
N ILE A 45 -5.01 -1.40 -7.75
CA ILE A 45 -6.38 -1.61 -7.28
C ILE A 45 -7.19 -0.32 -7.42
N ASP A 46 -8.51 -0.45 -7.44
CA ASP A 46 -9.45 0.66 -7.39
C ASP A 46 -10.59 0.30 -6.46
N ALA A 47 -10.74 1.11 -5.41
CA ALA A 47 -11.82 0.94 -4.43
C ALA A 47 -12.99 1.88 -4.77
N PRO A 48 -14.23 1.54 -4.34
CA PRO A 48 -15.36 2.45 -4.49
C PRO A 48 -15.12 3.72 -3.68
N GLU A 49 -15.49 4.86 -4.25
CA GLU A 49 -15.42 6.14 -3.57
C GLU A 49 -16.49 6.26 -2.49
N ILE A 50 -16.19 6.99 -1.40
CA ILE A 50 -17.11 7.16 -0.28
C ILE A 50 -18.37 7.92 -0.70
N LYS A 51 -18.23 8.94 -1.57
CA LYS A 51 -19.30 9.85 -1.96
C LYS A 51 -20.07 9.44 -3.20
N THR A 52 -19.52 8.58 -4.03
CA THR A 52 -20.13 8.15 -5.29
C THR A 52 -19.92 6.68 -5.51
N ASN A 53 -21.01 5.94 -5.70
CA ASN A 53 -20.93 4.53 -6.10
C ASN A 53 -20.68 4.45 -7.61
N LYS A 54 -19.47 4.75 -8.05
CA LYS A 54 -19.10 4.80 -9.48
C LYS A 54 -19.16 3.44 -10.18
N HIS A 55 -19.11 2.37 -9.42
CA HIS A 55 -18.95 1.04 -10.00
C HIS A 55 -20.26 0.28 -10.20
N GLY A 56 -21.38 0.75 -9.65
CA GLY A 56 -22.74 0.28 -9.97
C GLY A 56 -22.99 -1.24 -9.95
N LYS A 57 -22.04 -2.04 -9.47
CA LYS A 57 -22.14 -3.50 -9.44
C LYS A 57 -22.73 -3.94 -8.12
N LYS A 58 -23.86 -4.69 -8.20
CA LYS A 58 -24.62 -5.18 -7.04
C LYS A 58 -23.82 -6.02 -6.05
N ASP A 59 -22.72 -6.64 -6.48
CA ASP A 59 -21.88 -7.52 -5.66
C ASP A 59 -20.64 -6.81 -5.09
N PHE A 60 -20.55 -5.50 -5.25
CA PHE A 60 -19.40 -4.74 -4.83
C PHE A 60 -19.64 -4.08 -3.47
N ILE A 61 -18.69 -4.25 -2.56
CA ILE A 61 -18.70 -3.57 -1.27
C ILE A 61 -18.60 -2.07 -1.51
N ASN A 62 -19.45 -1.27 -0.85
CA ASN A 62 -19.49 0.18 -1.05
C ASN A 62 -18.28 0.91 -0.46
N GLY A 63 -18.10 2.18 -0.82
CA GLY A 63 -16.98 3.01 -0.39
C GLY A 63 -16.78 3.09 1.12
N PRO A 64 -17.82 3.36 1.94
CA PRO A 64 -17.70 3.35 3.41
C PRO A 64 -17.24 2.02 3.98
N SER A 65 -17.72 0.90 3.46
CA SER A 65 -17.30 -0.44 3.90
C SER A 65 -15.84 -0.75 3.54
N SER A 66 -15.40 -0.38 2.34
CA SER A 66 -14.01 -0.54 1.92
C SER A 66 -13.06 0.34 2.73
N GLN A 67 -13.44 1.58 3.02
CA GLN A 67 -12.69 2.49 3.86
C GLN A 67 -12.55 1.94 5.30
N LYS A 68 -13.64 1.44 5.87
CA LYS A 68 -13.66 0.86 7.21
C LYS A 68 -12.77 -0.40 7.28
N TRP A 69 -12.87 -1.27 6.28
CA TRP A 69 -12.02 -2.46 6.18
C TRP A 69 -10.54 -2.07 6.18
N LEU A 70 -10.15 -1.14 5.33
CA LEU A 70 -8.75 -0.69 5.25
C LEU A 70 -8.31 -0.02 6.56
N SER A 71 -9.16 0.82 7.15
CA SER A 71 -8.88 1.46 8.45
C SER A 71 -8.63 0.43 9.55
N ASN A 72 -9.44 -0.60 9.65
CA ASN A 72 -9.27 -1.66 10.65
C ASN A 72 -7.95 -2.42 10.45
N LEU A 73 -7.47 -2.49 9.21
CA LEU A 73 -6.28 -3.24 8.88
C LEU A 73 -4.98 -2.45 9.09
N VAL A 74 -4.97 -1.16 8.77
CA VAL A 74 -3.73 -0.37 8.69
C VAL A 74 -3.68 0.88 9.58
N LEU A 75 -4.81 1.42 10.02
CA LEU A 75 -4.83 2.68 10.77
C LEU A 75 -4.06 2.57 12.08
N ASN A 76 -3.18 3.55 12.33
CA ASN A 76 -2.31 3.61 13.51
C ASN A 76 -1.32 2.43 13.63
N LYS A 77 -1.09 1.73 12.55
CA LYS A 77 -0.12 0.63 12.49
C LYS A 77 1.09 1.02 11.64
N GLU A 78 2.24 0.46 12.01
CA GLU A 78 3.44 0.54 11.20
C GLU A 78 3.30 -0.41 10.02
N ILE A 79 3.35 0.16 8.81
CA ILE A 79 3.14 -0.54 7.55
C ILE A 79 4.41 -0.43 6.72
N LYS A 80 4.86 -1.54 6.17
CA LYS A 80 5.94 -1.55 5.19
C LYS A 80 5.40 -1.04 3.86
N ILE A 81 6.05 -0.03 3.30
CA ILE A 81 5.61 0.66 2.10
C ILE A 81 6.63 0.45 0.99
N GLU A 82 6.25 -0.29 -0.03
CA GLU A 82 7.04 -0.43 -1.26
C GLU A 82 6.57 0.62 -2.27
N ARG A 83 7.34 1.71 -2.36
CA ARG A 83 7.05 2.85 -3.23
C ARG A 83 7.44 2.52 -4.65
N ILE A 84 6.55 2.81 -5.61
CA ILE A 84 6.72 2.44 -7.01
C ILE A 84 6.94 3.68 -7.86
N ILE A 85 6.03 4.65 -7.81
CA ILE A 85 6.04 5.85 -8.66
C ILE A 85 5.26 6.97 -7.98
N LYS A 86 5.50 8.21 -8.37
CA LYS A 86 4.63 9.34 -8.07
C LYS A 86 3.59 9.50 -9.16
N ASP A 87 2.32 9.72 -8.80
CA ASP A 87 1.30 10.05 -9.77
C ASP A 87 1.23 11.57 -10.07
N LEU A 88 0.37 11.95 -10.99
CA LEU A 88 0.21 13.34 -11.42
C LEU A 88 -0.35 14.26 -10.32
N TYR A 89 -0.95 13.68 -9.28
CA TYR A 89 -1.52 14.40 -8.14
C TYR A 89 -0.56 14.51 -6.95
N GLY A 90 0.69 14.06 -7.13
CA GLY A 90 1.71 14.09 -6.09
C GLY A 90 1.57 12.96 -5.05
N ARG A 91 0.70 11.97 -5.27
CA ARG A 91 0.60 10.81 -4.40
C ARG A 91 1.68 9.79 -4.76
N THR A 92 2.18 9.09 -3.76
CA THR A 92 3.03 7.92 -3.97
C THR A 92 2.14 6.71 -4.27
N VAL A 93 2.34 6.10 -5.42
CA VAL A 93 1.70 4.82 -5.75
C VAL A 93 2.56 3.71 -5.15
N ALA A 94 1.97 2.86 -4.32
CA ALA A 94 2.74 1.90 -3.52
C ALA A 94 1.98 0.60 -3.24
N ARG A 95 2.75 -0.42 -2.88
CA ARG A 95 2.26 -1.64 -2.26
C ARG A 95 2.44 -1.51 -0.75
N LEU A 96 1.43 -1.92 -0.01
CA LEU A 96 1.46 -1.94 1.46
C LEU A 96 1.55 -3.38 1.96
N PHE A 97 2.38 -3.59 2.97
CA PHE A 97 2.55 -4.91 3.59
C PHE A 97 2.33 -4.82 5.10
N LEU A 98 1.58 -5.78 5.62
CA LEU A 98 1.42 -5.99 7.06
C LEU A 98 2.71 -6.57 7.66
N GLU A 99 2.81 -6.54 8.98
CA GLU A 99 3.94 -7.10 9.72
C GLU A 99 4.17 -8.59 9.40
N ASN A 100 3.09 -9.35 9.18
CA ASN A 100 3.17 -10.76 8.82
C ASN A 100 3.57 -11.02 7.36
N GLY A 101 3.82 -9.97 6.56
CA GLY A 101 4.19 -10.06 5.16
C GLY A 101 3.05 -10.11 4.17
N GLU A 102 1.79 -10.13 4.62
CA GLU A 102 0.64 -10.10 3.72
C GLU A 102 0.54 -8.75 3.01
N GLU A 103 0.26 -8.78 1.70
CA GLU A 103 0.07 -7.57 0.90
C GLU A 103 -1.36 -7.07 1.02
N VAL A 104 -1.51 -5.84 1.49
CA VAL A 104 -2.82 -5.20 1.69
C VAL A 104 -3.55 -5.00 0.36
N ASN A 105 -2.85 -4.61 -0.69
CA ASN A 105 -3.41 -4.42 -2.03
C ASN A 105 -4.09 -5.70 -2.53
N GLU A 106 -3.40 -6.82 -2.45
CA GLU A 106 -3.94 -8.13 -2.85
C GLU A 106 -5.13 -8.55 -1.97
N LEU A 107 -5.02 -8.41 -0.66
CA LEU A 107 -6.10 -8.72 0.29
C LEU A 107 -7.36 -7.93 -0.03
N SER A 108 -7.23 -6.67 -0.40
CA SER A 108 -8.35 -5.80 -0.77
C SER A 108 -9.15 -6.37 -1.95
N VAL A 109 -8.48 -6.84 -2.98
CA VAL A 109 -9.13 -7.47 -4.14
C VAL A 109 -9.74 -8.81 -3.77
N LYS A 110 -8.98 -9.65 -3.07
CA LYS A 110 -9.42 -11.00 -2.67
C LYS A 110 -10.64 -10.99 -1.76
N THR A 111 -10.77 -9.97 -0.93
CA THR A 111 -11.92 -9.78 -0.04
C THR A 111 -13.02 -8.91 -0.66
N LYS A 112 -12.89 -8.54 -1.92
CA LYS A 112 -13.87 -7.76 -2.70
C LYS A 112 -14.10 -6.33 -2.21
N HIS A 113 -13.12 -5.75 -1.52
CA HIS A 113 -13.15 -4.34 -1.13
C HIS A 113 -12.64 -3.40 -2.22
N SER A 114 -12.00 -3.95 -3.24
CA SER A 114 -11.55 -3.25 -4.44
C SER A 114 -11.56 -4.19 -5.65
N VAL A 115 -11.36 -3.62 -6.82
CA VAL A 115 -11.17 -4.36 -8.07
C VAL A 115 -9.73 -4.19 -8.56
N PRO A 116 -9.20 -5.12 -9.35
CA PRO A 116 -7.92 -4.92 -10.02
C PRO A 116 -7.98 -3.70 -10.94
N TYR A 117 -6.91 -2.89 -10.91
CA TYR A 117 -6.76 -1.72 -11.76
C TYR A 117 -5.34 -1.70 -12.32
N MET A 118 -5.17 -2.35 -13.48
CA MET A 118 -3.86 -2.70 -14.03
C MET A 118 -3.27 -1.60 -14.90
N ILE A 119 -3.10 -0.41 -14.34
CA ILE A 119 -2.31 0.65 -14.96
C ILE A 119 -0.85 0.45 -14.57
N LYS A 120 0.02 0.35 -15.57
CA LYS A 120 1.46 0.08 -15.38
C LYS A 120 2.12 1.06 -14.40
N PRO A 121 3.07 0.57 -13.57
CA PRO A 121 3.59 -0.80 -13.51
C PRO A 121 2.78 -1.68 -12.53
N CYS A 122 2.34 -2.86 -12.97
CA CYS A 122 1.58 -3.82 -12.16
C CYS A 122 2.07 -5.27 -12.37
N ASN A 123 3.36 -5.46 -12.64
CA ASN A 123 3.92 -6.77 -12.99
C ASN A 123 3.70 -7.83 -11.90
N TRP A 124 3.74 -7.42 -10.63
CA TRP A 124 3.55 -8.30 -9.47
C TRP A 124 2.08 -8.65 -9.21
N ALA A 125 1.13 -7.90 -9.82
CA ALA A 125 -0.28 -7.94 -9.45
C ALA A 125 -1.08 -9.01 -10.20
N LYS A 126 -0.44 -9.93 -10.89
CA LYS A 126 -1.09 -11.05 -11.59
C LYS A 126 -1.93 -11.91 -10.64
N SER A 127 -1.50 -12.05 -9.39
CA SER A 127 -2.21 -12.80 -8.37
C SER A 127 -3.48 -12.11 -7.86
N TYR A 128 -3.72 -10.85 -8.22
CA TYR A 128 -4.94 -10.11 -7.83
C TYR A 128 -6.17 -10.55 -8.64
N ILE A 129 -5.95 -11.19 -9.77
CA ILE A 129 -7.01 -11.59 -10.71
C ILE A 129 -7.50 -13.01 -10.40
#